data_ab4a4507185d1e2cffbae8e1badc110c
#
_entry.id   ab4a4507185d1e2cffbae8e1badc110c
#
_cell.length_a   1.000
_cell.length_b   1.000
_cell.length_c   1.000
_cell.angle_alpha   90.00
_cell.angle_beta   90.00
_cell.angle_gamma   90.00
#
_symmetry.space_group_name_H-M   'P 1'
#
loop_
_entity.id
_entity.type
_entity.pdbx_description
1 polymer ?
#
loop_
_entity_poly.entity_id
_entity_poly.type
_entity_poly.pdbx_seq_one_letter_code
_entity_poly.pdbx_strand_id
1 'polypeptide(L)'
;MARLPPLTRIRTDDFRDVPEEVKPVIDQLMYALNPFVTATRNALAQRLTWANFASLKRTVRVRSDSFPLSVNVKDLPGVPDGVFVLQCYDATDRAPALAPRIAWVRDGVTLRITAMSDLTADHEYEVSLLVTAQ
;
A
#
# COMPACT_ATOMS: atom_id res chain seq x y z
N MET A 1 9.67 18.19 8.86
CA MET A 1 9.16 16.82 9.10
C MET A 1 8.70 16.74 10.55
N ALA A 2 7.43 16.42 10.80
CA ALA A 2 6.95 16.16 12.15
C ALA A 2 7.63 14.89 12.68
N ARG A 3 8.32 15.00 13.82
CA ARG A 3 8.87 13.85 14.52
C ARG A 3 7.74 13.19 15.32
N LEU A 4 7.57 11.89 15.17
CA LEU A 4 6.71 11.14 16.08
C LEU A 4 7.26 11.26 17.51
N PRO A 5 6.40 11.43 18.51
CA PRO A 5 6.82 11.45 19.90
C PRO A 5 7.54 10.14 20.26
N PRO A 6 8.47 10.15 21.22
CA PRO A 6 9.11 8.93 21.69
C PRO A 6 8.06 7.93 22.19
N LEU A 7 8.32 6.64 21.96
CA LEU A 7 7.44 5.59 22.46
C LEU A 7 7.59 5.50 23.97
N THR A 8 6.58 5.94 24.68
CA THR A 8 6.48 5.75 26.12
C THR A 8 5.70 4.48 26.38
N ARG A 9 6.36 3.45 26.89
CA ARG A 9 5.69 2.23 27.36
C ARG A 9 5.19 2.46 28.77
N ILE A 10 3.99 2.01 29.04
CA ILE A 10 3.44 1.97 30.40
C ILE A 10 4.22 0.89 31.16
N ARG A 11 4.75 1.22 32.33
CA ARG A 11 5.52 0.31 33.21
C ARG A 11 4.80 0.16 34.54
N THR A 12 5.00 -0.97 35.19
CA THR A 12 4.49 -1.21 36.53
C THR A 12 4.96 -0.15 37.52
N ASP A 13 6.19 0.36 37.36
CA ASP A 13 6.74 1.43 38.20
C ASP A 13 6.01 2.76 38.11
N ASP A 14 5.24 2.98 37.04
CA ASP A 14 4.43 4.21 36.88
C ASP A 14 3.21 4.20 37.84
N PHE A 15 2.93 3.06 38.49
CA PHE A 15 1.79 2.84 39.37
C PHE A 15 2.21 2.41 40.79
N ARG A 16 3.26 3.05 41.33
CA ARG A 16 3.82 2.66 42.64
C ARG A 16 2.83 2.76 43.81
N ASP A 17 1.93 3.74 43.74
CA ASP A 17 0.98 4.05 44.81
C ASP A 17 -0.38 3.32 44.64
N VAL A 18 -0.45 2.33 43.75
CA VAL A 18 -1.69 1.58 43.51
C VAL A 18 -1.79 0.40 44.48
N PRO A 19 -3.01 0.14 45.07
CA PRO A 19 -3.24 -1.03 45.91
C PRO A 19 -2.85 -2.35 45.21
N GLU A 20 -2.27 -3.27 45.97
CA GLU A 20 -1.82 -4.59 45.47
C GLU A 20 -2.90 -5.35 44.70
N GLU A 21 -4.17 -5.21 45.12
CA GLU A 21 -5.32 -5.88 44.47
C GLU A 21 -5.58 -5.41 43.05
N VAL A 22 -5.17 -4.19 42.68
CA VAL A 22 -5.38 -3.60 41.38
C VAL A 22 -4.21 -3.87 40.43
N LYS A 23 -3.03 -4.21 40.94
CA LYS A 23 -1.84 -4.47 40.14
C LYS A 23 -2.04 -5.55 39.05
N PRO A 24 -2.69 -6.69 39.32
CA PRO A 24 -2.92 -7.70 38.27
C PRO A 24 -3.77 -7.19 37.09
N VAL A 25 -4.73 -6.29 37.37
CA VAL A 25 -5.57 -5.68 36.34
C VAL A 25 -4.73 -4.73 35.47
N ILE A 26 -3.84 -3.96 36.11
CA ILE A 26 -2.92 -3.05 35.41
C ILE A 26 -1.96 -3.87 34.53
N ASP A 27 -1.41 -4.97 35.04
CA ASP A 27 -0.49 -5.83 34.27
C ASP A 27 -1.19 -6.41 33.03
N GLN A 28 -2.45 -6.85 33.15
CA GLN A 28 -3.24 -7.33 32.01
C GLN A 28 -3.48 -6.24 30.98
N LEU A 29 -3.80 -5.02 31.43
CA LEU A 29 -4.00 -3.86 30.55
C LEU A 29 -2.68 -3.50 29.83
N MET A 30 -1.56 -3.48 30.54
CA MET A 30 -0.25 -3.20 29.95
C MET A 30 0.15 -4.26 28.92
N TYR A 31 -0.16 -5.52 29.20
CA TYR A 31 0.11 -6.62 28.27
C TYR A 31 -0.65 -6.45 26.95
N ALA A 32 -1.89 -5.95 27.00
CA ALA A 32 -2.70 -5.71 25.82
C ALA A 32 -2.35 -4.39 25.12
N LEU A 33 -2.14 -3.31 25.89
CA LEU A 33 -1.96 -1.95 25.32
C LEU A 33 -0.56 -1.71 24.77
N ASN A 34 0.49 -2.20 25.42
CA ASN A 34 1.87 -1.93 24.95
C ASN A 34 2.16 -2.48 23.55
N PRO A 35 1.76 -3.71 23.18
CA PRO A 35 1.89 -4.21 21.82
C PRO A 35 1.10 -3.38 20.81
N PHE A 36 -0.13 -2.98 21.16
CA PHE A 36 -0.96 -2.13 20.30
C PHE A 36 -0.33 -0.77 20.04
N VAL A 37 0.14 -0.08 21.08
CA VAL A 37 0.83 1.22 20.96
C VAL A 37 2.11 1.07 20.14
N THR A 38 2.87 0.00 20.35
CA THR A 38 4.09 -0.28 19.59
C THR A 38 3.77 -0.53 18.10
N ALA A 39 2.78 -1.35 17.81
CA ALA A 39 2.36 -1.65 16.44
C ALA A 39 1.86 -0.39 15.70
N THR A 40 1.01 0.39 16.37
CA THR A 40 0.49 1.65 15.81
C THR A 40 1.62 2.64 15.52
N ARG A 41 2.54 2.82 16.48
CA ARG A 41 3.69 3.70 16.27
C ARG A 41 4.59 3.24 15.13
N ASN A 42 4.86 1.95 15.04
CA ASN A 42 5.68 1.39 13.97
C ASN A 42 5.02 1.57 12.60
N ALA A 43 3.70 1.36 12.51
CA ALA A 43 2.94 1.63 11.29
C ALA A 43 3.03 3.10 10.87
N LEU A 44 2.91 4.02 11.82
CA LEU A 44 3.05 5.46 11.56
C LEU A 44 4.50 5.86 11.24
N ALA A 45 5.50 5.25 11.90
CA ALA A 45 6.92 5.54 11.69
C ALA A 45 7.42 5.04 10.33
N GLN A 46 6.89 3.93 9.86
CA GLN A 46 7.22 3.37 8.53
C GLN A 46 6.66 4.22 7.38
N ARG A 47 6.04 5.35 7.67
CA ARG A 47 5.23 6.18 6.78
C ARG A 47 4.05 5.36 6.24
N LEU A 48 2.93 5.99 6.01
CA LEU A 48 1.82 5.39 5.28
C LEU A 48 2.34 5.00 3.90
N THR A 49 2.79 3.76 3.77
CA THR A 49 3.15 3.17 2.49
C THR A 49 1.89 2.62 1.84
N TRP A 50 1.92 2.44 0.53
CA TRP A 50 0.80 1.82 -0.18
C TRP A 50 0.41 0.46 0.41
N ALA A 51 1.34 -0.23 1.08
CA ALA A 51 1.08 -1.48 1.80
C ALA A 51 0.18 -1.32 3.05
N ASN A 52 0.07 -0.11 3.60
CA ASN A 52 -0.85 0.17 4.73
C ASN A 52 -2.29 0.42 4.28
N PHE A 53 -2.50 0.63 2.99
CA PHE A 53 -3.82 0.63 2.36
C PHE A 53 -4.01 -0.73 1.69
N ALA A 54 -5.24 -1.15 1.49
CA ALA A 54 -5.53 -2.32 0.67
C ALA A 54 -5.19 -2.00 -0.80
N SER A 55 -3.91 -1.88 -1.10
CA SER A 55 -3.41 -1.45 -2.40
C SER A 55 -2.07 -2.10 -2.75
N LEU A 56 -1.82 -2.21 -4.03
CA LEU A 56 -0.64 -2.84 -4.60
C LEU A 56 -0.08 -1.96 -5.72
N LYS A 57 1.20 -1.61 -5.64
CA LYS A 57 1.89 -0.94 -6.74
C LYS A 57 2.50 -1.98 -7.68
N ARG A 58 2.26 -1.84 -8.98
CA ARG A 58 2.88 -2.63 -10.05
C ARG A 58 3.42 -1.71 -11.13
N THR A 59 4.54 -2.09 -11.71
CA THR A 59 5.10 -1.43 -12.89
C THR A 59 5.05 -2.42 -14.04
N VAL A 60 4.50 -2.00 -15.15
CA VAL A 60 4.35 -2.80 -16.37
C VAL A 60 4.98 -2.07 -17.54
N ARG A 61 5.57 -2.83 -18.47
CA ARG A 61 5.99 -2.32 -19.76
C ARG A 61 4.97 -2.66 -20.80
N VAL A 62 4.55 -1.67 -21.55
CA VAL A 62 3.46 -1.79 -22.52
C VAL A 62 3.79 -1.07 -23.83
N ARG A 63 3.28 -1.60 -24.91
CA ARG A 63 3.22 -0.99 -26.24
C ARG A 63 1.74 -0.92 -26.64
N SER A 64 1.44 -0.16 -27.67
CA SER A 64 0.07 -0.03 -28.17
C SER A 64 -0.57 -1.37 -28.56
N ASP A 65 0.25 -2.37 -28.93
CA ASP A 65 -0.14 -3.73 -29.32
C ASP A 65 -0.05 -4.78 -28.21
N SER A 66 0.31 -4.39 -26.99
CA SER A 66 0.54 -5.33 -25.87
C SER A 66 -0.76 -5.85 -25.20
N PHE A 67 -1.92 -5.45 -25.66
CA PHE A 67 -3.18 -5.79 -25.01
C PHE A 67 -3.88 -7.00 -25.67
N PRO A 68 -4.55 -7.84 -24.84
CA PRO A 68 -4.75 -7.73 -23.39
C PRO A 68 -3.52 -8.13 -22.57
N LEU A 69 -3.25 -7.40 -21.49
CA LEU A 69 -2.14 -7.64 -20.56
C LEU A 69 -2.66 -8.15 -19.22
N SER A 70 -2.06 -9.23 -18.70
CA SER A 70 -2.41 -9.77 -17.38
C SER A 70 -1.42 -9.30 -16.32
N VAL A 71 -1.94 -8.71 -15.25
CA VAL A 71 -1.18 -8.24 -14.10
C VAL A 71 -1.55 -9.07 -12.88
N ASN A 72 -0.56 -9.74 -12.28
CA ASN A 72 -0.77 -10.53 -11.08
C ASN A 72 -0.97 -9.62 -9.87
N VAL A 73 -2.06 -9.81 -9.15
CA VAL A 73 -2.46 -9.04 -7.97
C VAL A 73 -2.71 -9.93 -6.75
N LYS A 74 -2.14 -11.13 -6.71
CA LYS A 74 -2.31 -12.09 -5.60
C LYS A 74 -1.89 -11.54 -4.24
N ASP A 75 -0.94 -10.59 -4.23
CA ASP A 75 -0.44 -9.98 -2.99
C ASP A 75 -1.36 -8.83 -2.48
N LEU A 76 -2.43 -8.53 -3.21
CA LEU A 76 -3.41 -7.53 -2.81
C LEU A 76 -4.32 -8.10 -1.71
N PRO A 77 -4.41 -7.47 -0.54
CA PRO A 77 -5.29 -7.93 0.51
C PRO A 77 -6.74 -7.54 0.21
N GLY A 78 -7.44 -8.35 -0.54
CA GLY A 78 -8.84 -8.13 -0.91
C GLY A 78 -9.12 -8.23 -2.40
N VAL A 79 -10.28 -7.76 -2.78
CA VAL A 79 -10.78 -7.84 -4.16
C VAL A 79 -10.44 -6.55 -4.89
N PRO A 80 -9.75 -6.60 -6.06
CA PRO A 80 -9.47 -5.39 -6.84
C PRO A 80 -10.75 -4.61 -7.17
N ASP A 81 -10.75 -3.32 -6.85
CA ASP A 81 -11.87 -2.40 -7.08
C ASP A 81 -11.47 -1.14 -7.87
N GLY A 82 -10.18 -0.84 -7.95
CA GLY A 82 -9.67 0.30 -8.70
C GLY A 82 -8.27 0.10 -9.26
N VAL A 83 -8.02 0.73 -10.41
CA VAL A 83 -6.70 0.78 -11.04
C VAL A 83 -6.41 2.20 -11.46
N PHE A 84 -5.30 2.75 -10.96
CA PHE A 84 -4.88 4.11 -11.23
C PHE A 84 -3.48 4.13 -11.82
N VAL A 85 -3.23 5.03 -12.77
CA VAL A 85 -1.89 5.30 -13.28
C VAL A 85 -1.22 6.31 -12.37
N LEU A 86 -0.09 5.92 -11.77
CA LEU A 86 0.71 6.82 -10.96
C LEU A 86 1.72 7.60 -11.82
N GLN A 87 2.35 6.92 -12.76
CA GLN A 87 3.38 7.48 -13.64
C GLN A 87 3.40 6.73 -14.96
N CYS A 88 3.75 7.43 -16.03
CA CYS A 88 3.99 6.88 -17.35
C CYS A 88 5.23 7.55 -17.95
N TYR A 89 6.16 6.74 -18.42
CA TYR A 89 7.39 7.19 -19.08
C TYR A 89 7.57 6.44 -20.40
N ASP A 90 8.14 7.12 -21.38
CA ASP A 90 8.75 6.42 -22.50
C ASP A 90 9.92 5.57 -22.00
N ALA A 91 9.95 4.30 -22.36
CA ALA A 91 10.96 3.36 -21.85
C ALA A 91 12.35 3.61 -22.45
N THR A 92 12.42 4.33 -23.56
CA THR A 92 13.67 4.57 -24.31
C THR A 92 14.47 5.73 -23.72
N ASP A 93 13.83 6.88 -23.54
CA ASP A 93 14.50 8.11 -23.11
C ASP A 93 14.07 8.56 -21.70
N ARG A 94 13.14 7.82 -21.08
CA ARG A 94 12.53 8.12 -19.77
C ARG A 94 11.81 9.46 -19.72
N ALA A 95 11.43 9.98 -20.88
CA ALA A 95 10.62 11.19 -20.93
C ALA A 95 9.23 10.93 -20.30
N PRO A 96 8.72 11.86 -19.49
CA PRO A 96 7.38 11.73 -18.94
C PRO A 96 6.34 11.75 -20.06
N ALA A 97 5.42 10.80 -20.01
CA ALA A 97 4.31 10.69 -20.94
C ALA A 97 2.99 10.98 -20.24
N LEU A 98 1.95 11.30 -21.01
CA LEU A 98 0.61 11.45 -20.47
C LEU A 98 0.14 10.14 -19.84
N ALA A 99 -0.54 10.24 -18.71
CA ALA A 99 -1.12 9.09 -18.04
C ALA A 99 -2.24 8.49 -18.91
N PRO A 100 -2.10 7.22 -19.38
CA PRO A 100 -3.11 6.60 -20.20
C PRO A 100 -4.39 6.32 -19.39
N ARG A 101 -5.52 6.32 -20.07
CA ARG A 101 -6.76 5.77 -19.50
C ARG A 101 -6.73 4.25 -19.63
N ILE A 102 -7.12 3.55 -18.58
CA ILE A 102 -7.05 2.10 -18.52
C ILE A 102 -8.46 1.51 -18.55
N ALA A 103 -8.69 0.57 -19.47
CA ALA A 103 -9.83 -0.34 -19.42
C ALA A 103 -9.35 -1.69 -18.87
N TRP A 104 -10.03 -2.20 -17.86
CA TRP A 104 -9.62 -3.44 -17.19
C TRP A 104 -10.83 -4.27 -16.74
N VAL A 105 -10.59 -5.56 -16.56
CA VAL A 105 -11.54 -6.50 -15.97
C VAL A 105 -10.80 -7.35 -14.93
N ARG A 106 -11.53 -7.76 -13.91
CA ARG A 106 -11.01 -8.70 -12.90
C ARG A 106 -11.10 -10.13 -13.43
N ASP A 107 -10.04 -10.89 -13.21
CA ASP A 107 -9.96 -12.31 -13.53
C ASP A 107 -9.29 -13.06 -12.36
N GLY A 108 -10.08 -13.37 -11.33
CA GLY A 108 -9.60 -14.00 -10.08
C GLY A 108 -8.53 -13.18 -9.36
N VAL A 109 -7.32 -13.75 -9.23
CA VAL A 109 -6.12 -13.11 -8.65
C VAL A 109 -5.29 -12.33 -9.67
N THR A 110 -5.82 -12.19 -10.88
CA THR A 110 -5.20 -11.48 -11.99
C THR A 110 -6.10 -10.33 -12.42
N LEU A 111 -5.49 -9.21 -12.72
CA LEU A 111 -6.15 -8.08 -13.32
C LEU A 111 -5.80 -8.08 -14.80
N ARG A 112 -6.80 -8.14 -15.65
CA ARG A 112 -6.62 -8.12 -17.09
C ARG A 112 -6.87 -6.71 -17.63
N ILE A 113 -5.83 -6.06 -18.08
CA ILE A 113 -5.91 -4.77 -18.75
C ILE A 113 -6.24 -5.03 -20.22
N THR A 114 -7.39 -4.55 -20.66
CA THR A 114 -7.91 -4.79 -22.01
C THR A 114 -7.48 -3.73 -23.00
N ALA A 115 -7.26 -2.52 -22.53
CA ALA A 115 -6.78 -1.40 -23.35
C ALA A 115 -6.14 -0.32 -22.50
N MET A 116 -5.22 0.44 -23.09
CA MET A 116 -4.74 1.73 -22.63
C MET A 116 -4.82 2.73 -23.77
N SER A 117 -5.38 3.93 -23.51
CA SER A 117 -5.42 5.00 -24.50
C SER A 117 -4.12 5.80 -24.54
N ASP A 118 -3.98 6.64 -25.55
CA ASP A 118 -2.92 7.66 -25.64
C ASP A 118 -1.49 7.11 -25.70
N LEU A 119 -1.32 5.83 -26.10
CA LEU A 119 -0.02 5.25 -26.41
C LEU A 119 0.31 5.44 -27.88
N THR A 120 1.46 6.02 -28.17
CA THR A 120 1.97 6.16 -29.54
C THR A 120 2.39 4.80 -30.10
N ALA A 121 2.08 4.53 -31.36
CA ALA A 121 2.54 3.33 -32.03
C ALA A 121 4.07 3.27 -32.04
N ASP A 122 4.60 2.04 -31.96
CA ASP A 122 6.05 1.74 -31.99
C ASP A 122 6.86 2.27 -30.79
N HIS A 123 6.22 2.88 -29.81
CA HIS A 123 6.86 3.26 -28.55
C HIS A 123 6.56 2.25 -27.44
N GLU A 124 7.55 2.00 -26.58
CA GLU A 124 7.38 1.23 -25.35
C GLU A 124 7.29 2.19 -24.15
N TYR A 125 6.35 1.92 -23.28
CA TYR A 125 6.11 2.74 -22.08
C TYR A 125 6.28 1.92 -20.82
N GLU A 126 6.86 2.53 -19.80
CA GLU A 126 6.87 2.01 -18.44
C GLU A 126 5.77 2.70 -17.64
N VAL A 127 4.76 1.94 -17.24
CA VAL A 127 3.57 2.45 -16.55
C VAL A 127 3.53 1.90 -15.14
N SER A 128 3.55 2.79 -14.17
CA SER A 128 3.36 2.46 -12.75
C SER A 128 1.88 2.54 -12.39
N LEU A 129 1.32 1.42 -11.94
CA LEU A 129 -0.06 1.24 -11.58
C LEU A 129 -0.22 1.15 -10.07
N LEU A 130 -1.27 1.74 -9.54
CA LEU A 130 -1.79 1.48 -8.22
C LEU A 130 -3.09 0.70 -8.36
N VAL A 131 -3.15 -0.49 -7.80
CA VAL A 131 -4.36 -1.31 -7.71
C VAL A 131 -4.88 -1.21 -6.28
N THR A 132 -6.13 -0.82 -6.12
CA THR A 132 -6.81 -0.77 -4.82
C THR A 132 -7.73 -1.96 -4.65
N ALA A 133 -8.08 -2.29 -3.40
CA ALA A 133 -9.01 -3.35 -3.06
C ALA A 133 -9.98 -2.92 -1.96
N GLN A 134 -11.13 -3.57 -1.96
CA GLN A 134 -12.09 -3.57 -0.85
C GLN A 134 -12.00 -4.86 -0.05
#